data_c0e425cc5b540a315a0e392b900a3492
#
_entry.id   c0e425cc5b540a315a0e392b900a3492
#
_cell.length_a   1.000
_cell.length_b   1.000
_cell.length_c   1.000
_cell.angle_alpha   90.00
_cell.angle_beta   90.00
_cell.angle_gamma   90.00
#
_symmetry.space_group_name_H-M   'P 1'
#
loop_
_entity.id
_entity.type
_entity.pdbx_description
1 polymer ?
#
loop_
_entity_poly.entity_id
_entity_poly.type
_entity_poly.pdbx_seq_one_letter_code
_entity_poly.pdbx_strand_id
1 'polypeptide(L)'
;ADALKKREPLIDILFVGARGRMEMEKVPAAGYPIEGLWISGLQRKITFSNLMFPVKVAHSLIRCRSIVRSYRPDAVVGVGGYASGPLVNVASGMGIPSVLQEQNSYPGITNKLLAKKAVKICVAYPGMEKYFPADKIAFTGNPMRSQLGNQMTKQEAANLYGLDPAKKTILAVGGSLGARTINETIQNAYDLLKDRNDIQVLWQIGKLYAAQYLESPAAKLSCVNPSVYID
;
A
#
# COMPACT_ATOMS: atom_id res chain seq x y z
N ALA A 1 -9.71 9.09 3.21
CA ALA A 1 -9.75 10.43 3.81
C ALA A 1 -10.48 11.41 2.88
N ASP A 2 -10.00 11.66 1.65
CA ASP A 2 -10.56 12.67 0.73
C ASP A 2 -12.06 12.48 0.47
N ALA A 3 -12.50 11.25 0.22
CA ALA A 3 -13.93 10.94 0.01
C ALA A 3 -14.79 11.26 1.24
N LEU A 4 -14.25 11.06 2.45
CA LEU A 4 -14.92 11.44 3.70
C LEU A 4 -14.98 12.96 3.84
N LYS A 5 -13.88 13.66 3.61
CA LYS A 5 -13.85 15.15 3.62
C LYS A 5 -14.77 15.78 2.59
N LYS A 6 -14.87 15.16 1.39
CA LYS A 6 -15.80 15.61 0.34
C LYS A 6 -17.27 15.46 0.77
N ARG A 7 -17.59 14.40 1.52
CA ARG A 7 -18.95 14.11 1.99
C ARG A 7 -19.30 14.90 3.26
N GLU A 8 -18.32 15.04 4.15
CA GLU A 8 -18.45 15.75 5.43
C GLU A 8 -17.25 16.68 5.58
N PRO A 9 -17.37 17.97 5.13
CA PRO A 9 -16.25 18.91 5.12
C PRO A 9 -15.68 19.23 6.51
N LEU A 10 -16.50 19.12 7.55
CA LEU A 10 -16.12 19.41 8.95
C LEU A 10 -15.45 18.22 9.65
N ILE A 11 -15.35 17.05 8.99
CA ILE A 11 -14.70 15.89 9.60
C ILE A 11 -13.23 16.18 9.90
N ASP A 12 -12.83 15.93 11.13
CA ASP A 12 -11.42 15.93 11.52
C ASP A 12 -10.81 14.55 11.36
N ILE A 13 -9.64 14.45 10.74
CA ILE A 13 -8.98 13.18 10.43
C ILE A 13 -7.54 13.23 10.89
N LEU A 14 -7.20 12.36 11.85
CA LEU A 14 -5.84 12.12 12.31
C LEU A 14 -5.37 10.74 11.84
N PHE A 15 -4.23 10.70 11.18
CA PHE A 15 -3.56 9.44 10.83
C PHE A 15 -2.63 8.99 11.96
N VAL A 16 -2.47 7.67 12.08
CA VAL A 16 -1.47 7.07 12.96
C VAL A 16 -0.68 6.03 12.17
N GLY A 17 0.62 6.24 12.07
CA GLY A 17 1.55 5.43 11.27
C GLY A 17 2.73 4.90 12.05
N ALA A 18 3.55 4.05 11.44
CA ALA A 18 4.80 3.58 12.01
C ALA A 18 5.95 4.53 11.66
N ARG A 19 6.73 4.94 12.66
CA ARG A 19 7.89 5.83 12.46
C ARG A 19 8.89 5.24 11.47
N GLY A 20 9.48 6.10 10.62
CA GLY A 20 10.45 5.71 9.61
C GLY A 20 9.85 4.91 8.44
N ARG A 21 8.53 4.97 8.24
CA ARG A 21 7.83 4.40 7.11
C ARG A 21 7.30 5.49 6.18
N MET A 22 6.99 5.09 4.96
CA MET A 22 6.57 5.97 3.86
C MET A 22 5.34 6.83 4.23
N GLU A 23 4.44 6.31 5.05
CA GLU A 23 3.26 7.04 5.51
C GLU A 23 3.60 8.33 6.26
N MET A 24 4.76 8.39 6.95
CA MET A 24 5.19 9.59 7.69
C MET A 24 5.55 10.77 6.77
N GLU A 25 5.81 10.51 5.50
CA GLU A 25 6.07 11.52 4.46
C GLU A 25 4.85 11.76 3.57
N LYS A 26 4.20 10.67 3.14
CA LYS A 26 3.10 10.74 2.16
C LYS A 26 1.81 11.30 2.74
N VAL A 27 1.51 11.06 4.02
CA VAL A 27 0.29 11.57 4.66
C VAL A 27 0.33 13.09 4.85
N PRO A 28 1.42 13.69 5.39
CA PRO A 28 1.55 15.15 5.44
C PRO A 28 1.54 15.79 4.05
N ALA A 29 2.21 15.19 3.06
CA ALA A 29 2.21 15.65 1.68
C ALA A 29 0.78 15.66 1.06
N ALA A 30 -0.12 14.81 1.55
CA ALA A 30 -1.53 14.79 1.19
C ALA A 30 -2.41 15.74 2.03
N GLY A 31 -1.81 16.57 2.91
CA GLY A 31 -2.52 17.56 3.72
C GLY A 31 -3.18 17.02 4.99
N TYR A 32 -2.77 15.85 5.50
CA TYR A 32 -3.32 15.27 6.72
C TYR A 32 -2.30 15.22 7.86
N PRO A 33 -2.73 15.47 9.12
CA PRO A 33 -1.88 15.26 10.28
C PRO A 33 -1.63 13.77 10.51
N ILE A 34 -0.44 13.43 11.02
CA ILE A 34 -0.06 12.06 11.36
C ILE A 34 0.74 11.99 12.66
N GLU A 35 0.40 11.02 13.49
CA GLU A 35 1.14 10.64 14.69
C GLU A 35 1.95 9.37 14.44
N GLY A 36 3.23 9.38 14.84
CA GLY A 36 4.14 8.25 14.62
C GLY A 36 4.27 7.33 15.84
N LEU A 37 4.04 6.02 15.66
CA LEU A 37 4.29 4.99 16.65
C LEU A 37 5.68 4.36 16.46
N TRP A 38 6.35 4.06 17.57
CA TRP A 38 7.56 3.26 17.54
C TRP A 38 7.21 1.77 17.48
N ILE A 39 6.85 1.30 16.30
CA ILE A 39 6.46 -0.07 16.06
C ILE A 39 7.03 -0.60 14.74
N SER A 40 7.33 -1.88 14.69
CA SER A 40 7.79 -2.58 13.49
C SER A 40 7.19 -3.98 13.46
N GLY A 41 7.16 -4.62 12.28
CA GLY A 41 6.76 -6.01 12.18
C GLY A 41 7.78 -6.96 12.81
N LEU A 42 7.30 -8.11 13.24
CA LEU A 42 8.15 -9.22 13.63
C LEU A 42 8.91 -9.72 12.39
N GLN A 43 10.24 -9.72 12.46
CA GLN A 43 11.06 -10.22 11.35
C GLN A 43 11.06 -11.75 11.36
N ARG A 44 11.01 -12.35 10.16
CA ARG A 44 11.03 -13.83 10.01
C ARG A 44 12.32 -14.48 10.50
N LYS A 45 13.44 -13.73 10.52
CA LYS A 45 14.71 -14.17 11.09
C LYS A 45 14.81 -13.69 12.54
N ILE A 46 15.35 -14.56 13.42
CA ILE A 46 15.62 -14.19 14.81
C ILE A 46 16.73 -13.14 14.82
N THR A 47 16.36 -11.89 15.19
CA THR A 47 17.27 -10.76 15.27
C THR A 47 17.09 -10.06 16.61
N PHE A 48 18.08 -9.27 17.05
CA PHE A 48 17.97 -8.44 18.24
C PHE A 48 16.72 -7.52 18.19
N SER A 49 16.31 -7.11 16.99
CA SER A 49 15.09 -6.34 16.78
C SER A 49 13.82 -7.08 17.22
N ASN A 50 13.80 -8.41 17.16
CA ASN A 50 12.67 -9.22 17.64
C ASN A 50 12.59 -9.27 19.17
N LEU A 51 13.73 -9.22 19.86
CA LEU A 51 13.77 -9.13 21.33
C LEU A 51 13.13 -7.82 21.84
N MET A 52 13.30 -6.73 21.09
CA MET A 52 12.69 -5.43 21.40
C MET A 52 11.21 -5.33 21.01
N PHE A 53 10.66 -6.32 20.30
CA PHE A 53 9.28 -6.28 19.81
C PHE A 53 8.24 -6.13 20.93
N PRO A 54 8.28 -6.89 22.06
CA PRO A 54 7.34 -6.69 23.16
C PRO A 54 7.38 -5.26 23.76
N VAL A 55 8.58 -4.69 23.88
CA VAL A 55 8.79 -3.32 24.38
C VAL A 55 8.15 -2.31 23.43
N LYS A 56 8.37 -2.46 22.12
CA LYS A 56 7.76 -1.61 21.08
C LYS A 56 6.23 -1.71 21.12
N VAL A 57 5.67 -2.91 21.31
CA VAL A 57 4.22 -3.12 21.43
C VAL A 57 3.69 -2.42 22.66
N ALA A 58 4.28 -2.62 23.84
CA ALA A 58 3.87 -1.98 25.08
C ALA A 58 3.92 -0.44 24.97
N HIS A 59 5.03 0.12 24.47
CA HIS A 59 5.17 1.55 24.23
C HIS A 59 4.09 2.08 23.27
N SER A 60 3.83 1.33 22.19
CA SER A 60 2.82 1.73 21.19
C SER A 60 1.41 1.70 21.75
N LEU A 61 1.08 0.73 22.61
CA LEU A 61 -0.23 0.68 23.31
C LEU A 61 -0.42 1.89 24.23
N ILE A 62 0.61 2.25 25.03
CA ILE A 62 0.58 3.43 25.90
C ILE A 62 0.40 4.70 25.04
N ARG A 63 1.17 4.86 23.98
CA ARG A 63 1.07 6.02 23.08
C ARG A 63 -0.30 6.09 22.39
N CYS A 64 -0.84 4.98 21.90
CA CYS A 64 -2.19 4.91 21.33
C CYS A 64 -3.25 5.33 22.34
N ARG A 65 -3.14 4.89 23.61
CA ARG A 65 -4.07 5.30 24.66
C ARG A 65 -4.03 6.81 24.89
N SER A 66 -2.85 7.43 24.87
CA SER A 66 -2.69 8.88 24.96
C SER A 66 -3.33 9.59 23.76
N ILE A 67 -3.04 9.13 22.53
CA ILE A 67 -3.62 9.70 21.30
C ILE A 67 -5.15 9.63 21.34
N VAL A 68 -5.70 8.46 21.61
CA VAL A 68 -7.17 8.24 21.66
C VAL A 68 -7.84 9.12 22.71
N ARG A 69 -7.20 9.30 23.88
CA ARG A 69 -7.74 10.16 24.95
C ARG A 69 -7.70 11.65 24.62
N SER A 70 -6.63 12.11 23.97
CA SER A 70 -6.48 13.53 23.61
C SER A 70 -7.31 13.90 22.39
N TYR A 71 -7.32 13.04 21.36
CA TYR A 71 -8.04 13.29 20.11
C TYR A 71 -9.54 12.99 20.21
N ARG A 72 -9.94 12.02 21.07
CA ARG A 72 -11.34 11.59 21.29
C ARG A 72 -12.08 11.26 19.99
N PRO A 73 -11.59 10.31 19.18
CA PRO A 73 -12.22 10.00 17.92
C PRO A 73 -13.60 9.35 18.12
N ASP A 74 -14.57 9.67 17.26
CA ASP A 74 -15.88 9.01 17.21
C ASP A 74 -15.78 7.61 16.60
N ALA A 75 -14.80 7.37 15.74
CA ALA A 75 -14.53 6.08 15.12
C ALA A 75 -13.06 5.92 14.75
N VAL A 76 -12.60 4.68 14.67
CA VAL A 76 -11.24 4.34 14.23
C VAL A 76 -11.28 3.39 13.03
N VAL A 77 -10.48 3.68 12.00
CA VAL A 77 -10.37 2.86 10.81
C VAL A 77 -8.98 2.22 10.74
N GLY A 78 -8.93 0.90 10.78
CA GLY A 78 -7.71 0.12 10.59
C GLY A 78 -7.56 -0.32 9.13
N VAL A 79 -6.55 0.20 8.44
CA VAL A 79 -6.26 -0.14 7.03
C VAL A 79 -5.12 -1.15 6.88
N GLY A 80 -4.79 -1.87 7.95
CA GLY A 80 -3.64 -2.78 7.99
C GLY A 80 -2.35 -2.09 8.41
N GLY A 81 -1.22 -2.79 8.25
CA GLY A 81 0.07 -2.32 8.71
C GLY A 81 0.28 -2.48 10.22
N TYR A 82 1.47 -2.09 10.69
CA TYR A 82 1.87 -2.34 12.07
C TYR A 82 1.20 -1.40 13.08
N ALA A 83 0.87 -0.18 12.69
CA ALA A 83 0.24 0.82 13.55
C ALA A 83 -1.25 0.51 13.84
N SER A 84 -1.95 -0.14 12.89
CA SER A 84 -3.36 -0.52 13.06
C SER A 84 -3.59 -1.43 14.27
N GLY A 85 -2.66 -2.36 14.53
CA GLY A 85 -2.78 -3.33 15.63
C GLY A 85 -3.02 -2.66 17.00
N PRO A 86 -2.05 -1.91 17.52
CA PRO A 86 -2.19 -1.26 18.82
C PRO A 86 -3.28 -0.19 18.84
N LEU A 87 -3.45 0.60 17.76
CA LEU A 87 -4.46 1.67 17.74
C LEU A 87 -5.88 1.12 17.83
N VAL A 88 -6.25 0.22 16.93
CA VAL A 88 -7.60 -0.38 16.91
C VAL A 88 -7.86 -1.19 18.18
N ASN A 89 -6.85 -1.90 18.69
CA ASN A 89 -6.98 -2.65 19.94
C ASN A 89 -7.31 -1.74 21.13
N VAL A 90 -6.61 -0.61 21.25
CA VAL A 90 -6.83 0.37 22.32
C VAL A 90 -8.18 1.06 22.17
N ALA A 91 -8.51 1.54 20.97
CA ALA A 91 -9.77 2.22 20.68
C ALA A 91 -10.98 1.33 20.99
N SER A 92 -10.96 0.08 20.50
CA SER A 92 -12.02 -0.89 20.80
C SER A 92 -12.15 -1.20 22.30
N GLY A 93 -11.01 -1.28 23.01
CA GLY A 93 -11.00 -1.46 24.48
C GLY A 93 -11.51 -0.25 25.26
N MET A 94 -11.59 0.91 24.65
CA MET A 94 -12.17 2.15 25.18
C MET A 94 -13.61 2.40 24.71
N GLY A 95 -14.23 1.42 24.03
CA GLY A 95 -15.61 1.51 23.54
C GLY A 95 -15.79 2.29 22.24
N ILE A 96 -14.69 2.69 21.57
CA ILE A 96 -14.75 3.43 20.31
C ILE A 96 -14.98 2.45 19.16
N PRO A 97 -16.02 2.66 18.32
CA PRO A 97 -16.30 1.79 17.19
C PRO A 97 -15.14 1.76 16.20
N SER A 98 -14.80 0.56 15.76
CA SER A 98 -13.66 0.36 14.85
C SER A 98 -14.09 -0.37 13.59
N VAL A 99 -13.60 0.10 12.45
CA VAL A 99 -13.80 -0.53 11.12
C VAL A 99 -12.45 -1.00 10.61
N LEU A 100 -12.41 -2.18 10.00
CA LEU A 100 -11.21 -2.68 9.33
C LEU A 100 -11.40 -2.66 7.82
N GLN A 101 -10.33 -2.38 7.09
CA GLN A 101 -10.23 -2.55 5.65
C GLN A 101 -9.19 -3.62 5.35
N GLU A 102 -9.58 -4.66 4.59
CA GLU A 102 -8.67 -5.69 4.11
C GLU A 102 -8.60 -5.66 2.58
N GLN A 103 -7.41 -5.39 2.07
CA GLN A 103 -7.14 -5.20 0.64
C GLN A 103 -6.77 -6.51 -0.08
N ASN A 104 -6.44 -7.56 0.65
CA ASN A 104 -5.91 -8.79 0.09
C ASN A 104 -6.92 -9.94 0.19
N SER A 105 -6.83 -10.89 -0.74
CA SER A 105 -7.60 -12.15 -0.68
C SER A 105 -7.15 -13.08 0.46
N TYR A 106 -5.95 -12.84 1.00
CA TYR A 106 -5.44 -13.47 2.22
C TYR A 106 -5.14 -12.39 3.26
N PRO A 107 -5.91 -12.32 4.36
CA PRO A 107 -5.81 -11.21 5.28
C PRO A 107 -4.54 -11.25 6.14
N GLY A 108 -4.06 -10.05 6.45
CA GLY A 108 -2.96 -9.87 7.37
C GLY A 108 -3.28 -10.36 8.79
N ILE A 109 -2.26 -10.80 9.53
CA ILE A 109 -2.40 -11.30 10.91
C ILE A 109 -3.09 -10.25 11.80
N THR A 110 -2.73 -8.99 11.66
CA THR A 110 -3.32 -7.89 12.43
C THR A 110 -4.83 -7.81 12.26
N ASN A 111 -5.32 -7.85 11.02
CA ASN A 111 -6.76 -7.78 10.74
C ASN A 111 -7.49 -9.03 11.27
N LYS A 112 -6.88 -10.22 11.19
CA LYS A 112 -7.43 -11.45 11.79
C LYS A 112 -7.60 -11.32 13.31
N LEU A 113 -6.59 -10.79 14.00
CA LEU A 113 -6.63 -10.62 15.47
C LEU A 113 -7.66 -9.58 15.91
N LEU A 114 -7.85 -8.53 15.11
CA LEU A 114 -8.78 -7.43 15.41
C LEU A 114 -10.21 -7.69 14.95
N ALA A 115 -10.45 -8.69 14.10
CA ALA A 115 -11.75 -8.96 13.48
C ALA A 115 -12.90 -9.06 14.48
N LYS A 116 -12.69 -9.75 15.62
CA LYS A 116 -13.72 -9.91 16.66
C LYS A 116 -14.09 -8.58 17.34
N LYS A 117 -13.15 -7.62 17.39
CA LYS A 117 -13.31 -6.31 18.04
C LYS A 117 -13.93 -5.27 17.11
N ALA A 118 -13.74 -5.40 15.81
CA ALA A 118 -14.29 -4.49 14.83
C ALA A 118 -15.81 -4.59 14.75
N VAL A 119 -16.49 -3.47 14.48
CA VAL A 119 -17.94 -3.43 14.21
C VAL A 119 -18.25 -3.80 12.76
N LYS A 120 -17.35 -3.45 11.82
CA LYS A 120 -17.44 -3.83 10.40
C LYS A 120 -16.05 -4.08 9.83
N ILE A 121 -16.01 -4.96 8.82
CA ILE A 121 -14.79 -5.34 8.10
C ILE A 121 -15.07 -5.19 6.60
N CYS A 122 -14.54 -4.14 6.02
CA CYS A 122 -14.60 -3.88 4.60
C CYS A 122 -13.60 -4.76 3.87
N VAL A 123 -14.03 -5.56 2.92
CA VAL A 123 -13.17 -6.49 2.21
C VAL A 123 -13.15 -6.22 0.70
N ALA A 124 -12.00 -6.47 0.08
CA ALA A 124 -11.81 -6.26 -1.35
C ALA A 124 -12.20 -7.48 -2.20
N TYR A 125 -12.23 -8.66 -1.62
CA TYR A 125 -12.47 -9.92 -2.31
C TYR A 125 -13.62 -10.70 -1.67
N PRO A 126 -14.37 -11.49 -2.46
CA PRO A 126 -15.36 -12.43 -1.94
C PRO A 126 -14.70 -13.62 -1.21
N GLY A 127 -15.48 -14.39 -0.46
CA GLY A 127 -15.00 -15.60 0.21
C GLY A 127 -14.14 -15.33 1.46
N MET A 128 -14.31 -14.15 2.07
CA MET A 128 -13.56 -13.76 3.27
C MET A 128 -14.18 -14.29 4.56
N GLU A 129 -15.33 -14.93 4.51
CA GLU A 129 -16.04 -15.54 5.63
C GLU A 129 -15.21 -16.64 6.33
N LYS A 130 -14.30 -17.27 5.59
CA LYS A 130 -13.34 -18.23 6.13
C LYS A 130 -12.31 -17.62 7.08
N TYR A 131 -12.19 -16.29 7.12
CA TYR A 131 -11.22 -15.57 7.96
C TYR A 131 -11.86 -14.62 8.95
N PHE A 132 -13.06 -14.11 8.65
CA PHE A 132 -13.73 -13.07 9.42
C PHE A 132 -15.17 -13.48 9.75
N PRO A 133 -15.76 -12.96 10.86
CA PRO A 133 -17.19 -13.16 11.15
C PRO A 133 -18.05 -12.63 10.00
N ALA A 134 -18.92 -13.50 9.45
CA ALA A 134 -19.71 -13.20 8.25
C ALA A 134 -20.65 -11.99 8.45
N ASP A 135 -21.22 -11.85 9.65
CA ASP A 135 -22.12 -10.74 10.05
C ASP A 135 -21.44 -9.37 10.05
N LYS A 136 -20.12 -9.34 10.11
CA LYS A 136 -19.33 -8.12 10.13
C LYS A 136 -18.75 -7.73 8.77
N ILE A 137 -18.76 -8.64 7.79
CA ILE A 137 -18.20 -8.40 6.46
C ILE A 137 -19.08 -7.42 5.68
N ALA A 138 -18.41 -6.49 5.01
CA ALA A 138 -18.96 -5.64 3.97
C ALA A 138 -18.06 -5.72 2.73
N PHE A 139 -18.59 -6.19 1.61
CA PHE A 139 -17.85 -6.22 0.35
C PHE A 139 -17.87 -4.83 -0.28
N THR A 140 -16.73 -4.15 -0.25
CA THR A 140 -16.58 -2.75 -0.71
C THR A 140 -15.59 -2.59 -1.85
N GLY A 141 -14.83 -3.62 -2.18
CA GLY A 141 -13.66 -3.48 -3.04
C GLY A 141 -12.50 -2.74 -2.36
N ASN A 142 -11.44 -2.51 -3.12
CA ASN A 142 -10.34 -1.66 -2.68
C ASN A 142 -10.66 -0.18 -2.92
N PRO A 143 -10.41 0.71 -1.96
CA PRO A 143 -10.53 2.14 -2.18
C PRO A 143 -9.46 2.59 -3.19
N MET A 144 -9.91 3.17 -4.30
CA MET A 144 -9.07 3.71 -5.37
C MET A 144 -9.01 5.23 -5.27
N ARG A 145 -7.89 5.83 -5.68
CA ARG A 145 -7.78 7.27 -5.83
C ARG A 145 -8.71 7.74 -6.95
N SER A 146 -9.46 8.82 -6.71
CA SER A 146 -10.38 9.40 -7.70
C SER A 146 -9.68 9.84 -8.99
N GLN A 147 -8.41 10.20 -8.91
CA GLN A 147 -7.58 10.57 -10.06
C GLN A 147 -7.37 9.43 -11.07
N LEU A 148 -7.46 8.17 -10.64
CA LEU A 148 -7.40 7.00 -11.55
C LEU A 148 -8.65 6.87 -12.45
N GLY A 149 -9.70 7.65 -12.21
CA GLY A 149 -10.87 7.73 -13.06
C GLY A 149 -10.73 8.67 -14.27
N ASN A 150 -9.73 9.52 -14.32
CA ASN A 150 -9.42 10.32 -15.50
C ASN A 150 -8.74 9.42 -16.53
N GLN A 151 -9.52 8.92 -17.46
CA GLN A 151 -9.00 8.09 -18.55
C GLN A 151 -8.24 8.99 -19.52
N MET A 152 -6.91 8.90 -19.49
CA MET A 152 -6.07 9.38 -20.57
C MET A 152 -6.35 8.56 -21.84
N THR A 153 -6.37 9.21 -22.98
CA THR A 153 -6.35 8.50 -24.25
C THR A 153 -5.02 7.75 -24.42
N LYS A 154 -5.02 6.73 -25.27
CA LYS A 154 -3.77 5.99 -25.60
C LYS A 154 -2.69 6.93 -26.13
N GLN A 155 -3.08 7.93 -26.91
CA GLN A 155 -2.18 8.93 -27.49
C GLN A 155 -1.52 9.80 -26.41
N GLU A 156 -2.30 10.31 -25.47
CA GLU A 156 -1.80 11.14 -24.34
C GLU A 156 -0.86 10.36 -23.47
N ALA A 157 -1.21 9.11 -23.11
CA ALA A 157 -0.36 8.22 -22.35
C ALA A 157 0.94 7.87 -23.09
N ALA A 158 0.87 7.61 -24.39
CA ALA A 158 2.05 7.34 -25.21
C ALA A 158 2.99 8.57 -25.23
N ASN A 159 2.46 9.76 -25.43
CA ASN A 159 3.24 10.99 -25.41
C ASN A 159 3.92 11.23 -24.04
N LEU A 160 3.21 10.97 -22.94
CA LEU A 160 3.73 11.15 -21.58
C LEU A 160 4.96 10.27 -21.32
N TYR A 161 4.94 9.04 -21.83
CA TYR A 161 6.01 8.06 -21.59
C TYR A 161 6.98 7.89 -22.77
N GLY A 162 6.92 8.75 -23.80
CA GLY A 162 7.79 8.66 -24.97
C GLY A 162 7.60 7.36 -25.77
N LEU A 163 6.36 6.88 -25.85
CA LEU A 163 5.99 5.64 -26.54
C LEU A 163 5.34 5.93 -27.89
N ASP A 164 5.44 4.98 -28.81
CA ASP A 164 4.76 5.02 -30.10
C ASP A 164 3.31 4.50 -29.94
N PRO A 165 2.27 5.31 -30.16
CA PRO A 165 0.88 4.88 -30.04
C PRO A 165 0.45 3.84 -31.07
N ALA A 166 1.20 3.69 -32.18
CA ALA A 166 0.94 2.67 -33.19
C ALA A 166 1.38 1.26 -32.79
N LYS A 167 2.35 1.16 -31.86
CA LYS A 167 2.86 -0.11 -31.36
C LYS A 167 2.00 -0.69 -30.24
N LYS A 168 2.13 -2.02 -30.05
CA LYS A 168 1.60 -2.69 -28.87
C LYS A 168 2.53 -2.44 -27.68
N THR A 169 1.99 -1.98 -26.56
CA THR A 169 2.76 -1.70 -25.35
C THR A 169 2.59 -2.82 -24.32
N ILE A 170 3.71 -3.37 -23.86
CA ILE A 170 3.78 -4.25 -22.71
C ILE A 170 4.15 -3.41 -21.51
N LEU A 171 3.28 -3.35 -20.51
CA LEU A 171 3.56 -2.68 -19.23
C LEU A 171 4.06 -3.71 -18.22
N ALA A 172 5.32 -3.59 -17.78
CA ALA A 172 5.93 -4.44 -16.78
C ALA A 172 6.18 -3.66 -15.49
N VAL A 173 5.40 -3.93 -14.44
CA VAL A 173 5.44 -3.19 -13.15
C VAL A 173 5.53 -4.15 -11.99
N GLY A 174 6.56 -3.98 -11.16
CA GLY A 174 6.80 -4.78 -9.95
C GLY A 174 6.51 -4.05 -8.63
N GLY A 175 5.72 -2.95 -8.69
CA GLY A 175 5.50 -2.06 -7.54
C GLY A 175 6.67 -1.10 -7.30
N SER A 176 6.54 -0.16 -6.36
CA SER A 176 7.48 0.96 -6.15
C SER A 176 8.92 0.54 -5.80
N LEU A 177 9.09 -0.61 -5.15
CA LEU A 177 10.42 -1.15 -4.83
C LEU A 177 10.98 -2.03 -5.94
N GLY A 178 10.15 -2.47 -6.89
CA GLY A 178 10.46 -3.43 -7.91
C GLY A 178 10.21 -4.88 -7.48
N ALA A 179 10.09 -5.78 -8.45
CA ALA A 179 9.94 -7.21 -8.23
C ALA A 179 11.04 -7.97 -8.98
N ARG A 180 11.84 -8.75 -8.23
CA ARG A 180 12.99 -9.49 -8.79
C ARG A 180 12.60 -10.35 -9.99
N THR A 181 11.55 -11.15 -9.85
CA THR A 181 11.10 -12.07 -10.91
C THR A 181 10.70 -11.32 -12.19
N ILE A 182 10.00 -10.17 -12.05
CA ILE A 182 9.62 -9.36 -13.22
C ILE A 182 10.87 -8.81 -13.93
N ASN A 183 11.81 -8.28 -13.15
CA ASN A 183 13.04 -7.73 -13.71
C ASN A 183 13.90 -8.81 -14.40
N GLU A 184 14.05 -9.97 -13.78
CA GLU A 184 14.73 -11.13 -14.37
C GLU A 184 14.02 -11.62 -15.65
N THR A 185 12.68 -11.62 -15.67
CA THR A 185 11.90 -12.02 -16.86
C THR A 185 12.17 -11.10 -18.03
N ILE A 186 12.12 -9.77 -17.83
CA ILE A 186 12.41 -8.81 -18.90
C ILE A 186 13.86 -8.92 -19.36
N GLN A 187 14.80 -9.05 -18.43
CA GLN A 187 16.22 -9.25 -18.76
C GLN A 187 16.46 -10.51 -19.59
N ASN A 188 15.82 -11.62 -19.23
CA ASN A 188 15.96 -12.91 -19.92
C ASN A 188 15.19 -12.95 -21.26
N ALA A 189 14.27 -12.01 -21.48
CA ALA A 189 13.57 -11.86 -22.76
C ALA A 189 14.38 -11.08 -23.82
N TYR A 190 15.65 -10.72 -23.54
CA TYR A 190 16.50 -9.94 -24.45
C TYR A 190 16.46 -10.45 -25.88
N ASP A 191 16.73 -11.74 -26.11
CA ASP A 191 16.75 -12.34 -27.46
C ASP A 191 15.37 -12.36 -28.14
N LEU A 192 14.29 -12.35 -27.37
CA LEU A 192 12.93 -12.26 -27.89
C LEU A 192 12.53 -10.83 -28.26
N LEU A 193 13.19 -9.83 -27.68
CA LEU A 193 12.86 -8.42 -27.81
C LEU A 193 13.76 -7.66 -28.81
N LYS A 194 15.03 -8.06 -28.94
CA LYS A 194 16.07 -7.28 -29.66
C LYS A 194 15.71 -6.92 -31.12
N ASP A 195 14.97 -7.78 -31.82
CA ASP A 195 14.61 -7.58 -33.23
C ASP A 195 13.12 -7.18 -33.39
N ARG A 196 12.42 -6.84 -32.31
CA ARG A 196 10.98 -6.51 -32.34
C ARG A 196 10.77 -5.01 -32.59
N ASN A 197 10.07 -4.72 -33.68
CA ASN A 197 9.70 -3.35 -34.06
C ASN A 197 8.20 -3.08 -33.93
N ASP A 198 7.39 -4.12 -33.69
CA ASP A 198 5.93 -4.08 -33.58
C ASP A 198 5.41 -3.90 -32.14
N ILE A 199 6.30 -4.11 -31.16
CA ILE A 199 6.00 -3.94 -29.74
C ILE A 199 6.96 -2.96 -29.08
N GLN A 200 6.56 -2.49 -27.90
CA GLN A 200 7.41 -1.72 -26.99
C GLN A 200 7.12 -2.12 -25.55
N VAL A 201 8.10 -1.98 -24.68
CA VAL A 201 8.01 -2.38 -23.28
C VAL A 201 8.21 -1.13 -22.41
N LEU A 202 7.20 -0.75 -21.63
CA LEU A 202 7.36 0.22 -20.54
C LEU A 202 7.67 -0.56 -19.27
N TRP A 203 8.91 -0.43 -18.78
CA TRP A 203 9.44 -1.29 -17.71
C TRP A 203 9.76 -0.49 -16.45
N GLN A 204 8.94 -0.66 -15.41
CA GLN A 204 9.25 -0.14 -14.07
C GLN A 204 10.14 -1.13 -13.32
N ILE A 205 11.40 -0.79 -13.19
CA ILE A 205 12.44 -1.60 -12.55
C ILE A 205 12.28 -1.59 -11.03
N GLY A 206 11.93 -0.42 -10.46
CA GLY A 206 11.82 -0.21 -9.02
C GLY A 206 13.14 0.20 -8.36
N LYS A 207 13.01 0.97 -7.28
CA LYS A 207 14.15 1.63 -6.60
C LYS A 207 15.25 0.67 -6.15
N LEU A 208 14.90 -0.54 -5.69
CA LEU A 208 15.89 -1.51 -5.18
C LEU A 208 16.77 -2.12 -6.27
N TYR A 209 16.29 -2.13 -7.51
CA TYR A 209 16.93 -2.81 -8.64
C TYR A 209 17.48 -1.85 -9.70
N ALA A 210 17.31 -0.54 -9.52
CA ALA A 210 17.71 0.48 -10.49
C ALA A 210 19.17 0.35 -10.90
N ALA A 211 20.10 0.25 -9.94
CA ALA A 211 21.52 0.11 -10.19
C ALA A 211 21.90 -1.15 -10.98
N GLN A 212 21.10 -2.22 -10.87
CA GLN A 212 21.36 -3.48 -11.54
C GLN A 212 20.83 -3.52 -12.97
N TYR A 213 19.65 -2.93 -13.24
CA TYR A 213 18.93 -3.16 -14.48
C TYR A 213 18.84 -1.94 -15.42
N LEU A 214 19.00 -0.69 -14.96
CA LEU A 214 18.94 0.48 -15.85
C LEU A 214 19.98 0.45 -16.96
N GLU A 215 21.16 -0.09 -16.68
CA GLU A 215 22.26 -0.20 -17.64
C GLU A 215 22.37 -1.61 -18.27
N SER A 216 21.38 -2.47 -18.04
CA SER A 216 21.39 -3.84 -18.53
C SER A 216 21.20 -3.90 -20.06
N PRO A 217 21.63 -4.98 -20.73
CA PRO A 217 21.42 -5.14 -22.17
C PRO A 217 19.96 -5.00 -22.59
N ALA A 218 19.00 -5.57 -21.85
CA ALA A 218 17.58 -5.45 -22.14
C ALA A 218 17.05 -4.02 -22.04
N ALA A 219 17.56 -3.22 -21.07
CA ALA A 219 17.16 -1.83 -20.90
C ALA A 219 17.64 -0.91 -22.04
N LYS A 220 18.69 -1.33 -22.78
CA LYS A 220 19.26 -0.57 -23.91
C LYS A 220 18.64 -0.91 -25.26
N LEU A 221 17.69 -1.83 -25.30
CA LEU A 221 16.96 -2.14 -26.53
C LEU A 221 16.05 -0.98 -26.94
N SER A 222 15.99 -0.68 -28.23
CA SER A 222 15.17 0.40 -28.79
C SER A 222 13.66 0.25 -28.54
N CYS A 223 13.20 -0.97 -28.31
CA CYS A 223 11.81 -1.27 -27.97
C CYS A 223 11.54 -1.26 -26.47
N VAL A 224 12.54 -1.02 -25.60
CA VAL A 224 12.38 -1.02 -24.15
C VAL A 224 12.57 0.40 -23.60
N ASN A 225 11.59 0.86 -22.81
CA ASN A 225 11.62 2.12 -22.10
C ASN A 225 11.70 1.82 -20.59
N PRO A 226 12.91 1.78 -20.01
CA PRO A 226 13.11 1.49 -18.59
C PRO A 226 12.90 2.74 -17.75
N SER A 227 12.25 2.57 -16.59
CA SER A 227 12.08 3.64 -15.59
C SER A 227 12.25 3.07 -14.20
N VAL A 228 12.76 3.90 -13.27
CA VAL A 228 12.82 3.52 -11.85
C VAL A 228 11.41 3.48 -11.27
N TYR A 229 10.57 4.43 -11.66
CA TYR A 229 9.20 4.56 -11.20
C TYR A 229 8.32 5.16 -12.30
N ILE A 230 7.10 4.70 -12.39
CA ILE A 230 6.06 5.19 -13.30
C ILE A 230 4.97 5.79 -12.40
N ASP A 231 4.67 7.10 -12.62
CA ASP A 231 3.62 7.83 -11.88
C ASP A 231 2.24 7.61 -12.48
#